data_4fbfa0e59fabc7b2c44cfd99ce00d30d
#
_entry.id   4fbfa0e59fabc7b2c44cfd99ce00d30d
#
_cell.length_a   1.000
_cell.length_b   1.000
_cell.length_c   1.000
_cell.angle_alpha   90.00
_cell.angle_beta   90.00
_cell.angle_gamma   90.00
#
_symmetry.space_group_name_H-M   'P 1'
#
loop_
_entity.id
_entity.type
_entity.pdbx_description
1 polymer ?
#
loop_
_entity_poly.entity_id
_entity_poly.type
_entity_poly.pdbx_seq_one_letter_code
_entity_poly.pdbx_strand_id
1 'polypeptide(L)'
;GKYLTVGVKRALDAGAEAIQLAEPEFWVRGGYEACFKKEWKAYYGDEWVPPHSSADAQYRASKLKYFLYRRALAQVFSFVREYEKASGRRIPCYVPTHSLINYAHWRIVSPESSLLEVGCDGYIAQVWTGTARTPNVYEGVRKERTFETAFLEYGAMQNLVRASGRRVWYLNDPIEDDPNHSWVDYRYNWESTLVASLLQPEVWHYEIMPWPDRVFNGKYPAAEKTTTRPVERVGIPKEYETELQAVITALGDMKQPAEKVKWEAAGTRGVGVLVSDTMMFQRGGPGASDAHLGSFYGLAMPLLKRGVVVEPVQIETAEKAGFLSRYRMLLLTYEGQKPPKSQFHGVLAQWVKDGGALVVVDDDTDAFCGVKEWWNTGAMSYKTPREHLFKVLGLEEAKAGTAKVGKGGVVWERASVAGLTYEKEGAERVRELAKKAAGEVGLKWGESNALVLRRGPYVVAAGLDESAPDAQPAKLRGRFLNLFTGDLAAVNEVAVGAGRRMLLVDLDAIKDAEGVVAAACRVTEQKVTAEAIRFKADGVEGSHAVVRVKMAKPPAAVKVGDAELPAEAWDYAEGMLRIRFENKAEGVGVEIRR
;
A
#
# COMPACT_ATOMS: atom_id res chain seq x y z
N GLY A 1 24.13 6.67 14.71
CA GLY A 1 23.41 7.72 15.44
C GLY A 1 24.16 9.04 15.44
N LYS A 2 25.36 9.16 16.07
CA LYS A 2 26.10 10.43 16.21
C LYS A 2 26.31 11.19 14.89
N TYR A 3 26.63 10.51 13.80
CA TYR A 3 26.81 11.16 12.49
C TYR A 3 25.49 11.77 11.99
N LEU A 4 24.39 11.02 12.09
CA LEU A 4 23.07 11.48 11.66
C LEU A 4 22.59 12.67 12.49
N THR A 5 22.82 12.67 13.82
CA THR A 5 22.41 13.79 14.70
C THR A 5 23.10 15.10 14.34
N VAL A 6 24.33 15.07 13.81
CA VAL A 6 25.03 16.29 13.35
C VAL A 6 24.32 16.90 12.14
N GLY A 7 23.95 16.08 11.17
CA GLY A 7 23.18 16.54 9.98
C GLY A 7 21.79 17.06 10.38
N VAL A 8 21.07 16.32 11.21
CA VAL A 8 19.75 16.71 11.71
C VAL A 8 19.84 18.03 12.50
N LYS A 9 20.84 18.20 13.36
CA LYS A 9 21.03 19.48 14.09
C LYS A 9 21.16 20.65 13.12
N ARG A 10 21.98 20.53 12.09
CA ARG A 10 22.16 21.59 11.08
C ARG A 10 20.84 21.97 10.38
N ALA A 11 20.03 20.97 10.01
CA ALA A 11 18.73 21.20 9.42
C ALA A 11 17.76 21.92 10.38
N LEU A 12 17.74 21.51 11.64
CA LEU A 12 16.90 22.13 12.68
C LEU A 12 17.33 23.57 13.00
N ASP A 13 18.65 23.82 13.07
CA ASP A 13 19.19 25.17 13.27
C ASP A 13 18.88 26.09 12.08
N ALA A 14 18.76 25.53 10.87
CA ALA A 14 18.33 26.24 9.66
C ALA A 14 16.81 26.42 9.54
N GLY A 15 16.04 25.95 10.53
CA GLY A 15 14.59 26.16 10.58
C GLY A 15 13.72 25.01 10.08
N ALA A 16 14.27 23.82 9.83
CA ALA A 16 13.46 22.68 9.43
C ALA A 16 12.32 22.41 10.43
N GLU A 17 11.11 22.17 9.91
CA GLU A 17 9.89 21.95 10.69
C GLU A 17 9.55 20.46 10.88
N ALA A 18 10.16 19.58 10.11
CA ALA A 18 10.06 18.13 10.22
C ALA A 18 11.38 17.48 9.79
N ILE A 19 11.62 16.27 10.28
CA ILE A 19 12.77 15.45 9.88
C ILE A 19 12.26 14.19 9.19
N GLN A 20 12.81 13.93 8.02
CA GLN A 20 12.61 12.68 7.29
C GLN A 20 13.92 11.90 7.26
N LEU A 21 13.86 10.66 7.72
CA LEU A 21 15.01 9.74 7.76
C LEU A 21 14.70 8.60 6.78
N ALA A 22 15.02 8.85 5.51
CA ALA A 22 14.69 7.95 4.42
C ALA A 22 15.43 6.61 4.51
N GLU A 23 14.70 5.57 4.23
CA GLU A 23 15.11 4.21 3.90
C GLU A 23 16.11 3.60 4.88
N PRO A 24 15.65 3.16 6.08
CA PRO A 24 16.52 2.47 7.03
C PRO A 24 16.82 1.04 6.55
N GLU A 25 17.57 0.93 5.48
CA GLU A 25 17.85 -0.29 4.73
C GLU A 25 19.18 -0.92 5.09
N PHE A 26 19.18 -2.19 5.50
CA PHE A 26 20.39 -2.97 5.64
C PHE A 26 20.31 -4.21 4.75
N TRP A 27 21.16 -4.26 3.74
CA TRP A 27 21.17 -5.37 2.80
C TRP A 27 21.45 -6.71 3.51
N VAL A 28 20.61 -7.72 3.24
CA VAL A 28 20.76 -9.06 3.81
C VAL A 28 22.16 -9.64 3.54
N ARG A 29 22.77 -9.35 2.40
CA ARG A 29 24.11 -9.79 2.01
C ARG A 29 25.26 -9.11 2.78
N GLY A 30 25.01 -8.00 3.51
CA GLY A 30 25.98 -7.32 4.36
C GLY A 30 26.24 -8.07 5.68
N GLY A 31 27.11 -7.51 6.54
CA GLY A 31 27.38 -8.06 7.88
C GLY A 31 28.72 -8.78 8.00
N TYR A 32 29.67 -8.44 7.13
CA TYR A 32 31.04 -8.99 7.12
C TYR A 32 32.08 -8.00 7.65
N GLU A 33 31.69 -6.76 7.86
CA GLU A 33 32.53 -5.65 8.26
C GLU A 33 33.05 -5.84 9.71
N ALA A 34 34.26 -5.35 9.98
CA ALA A 34 34.86 -5.46 11.32
C ALA A 34 33.97 -4.86 12.43
N CYS A 35 33.29 -3.74 12.13
CA CYS A 35 32.36 -3.11 13.06
C CYS A 35 31.12 -4.00 13.32
N PHE A 36 30.59 -4.67 12.29
CA PHE A 36 29.48 -5.58 12.47
C PHE A 36 29.86 -6.80 13.32
N LYS A 37 31.04 -7.38 13.10
CA LYS A 37 31.56 -8.49 13.92
C LYS A 37 31.71 -8.09 15.40
N LYS A 38 32.16 -6.86 15.67
CA LYS A 38 32.22 -6.32 17.03
C LYS A 38 30.82 -6.19 17.66
N GLU A 39 29.86 -5.69 16.92
CA GLU A 39 28.47 -5.57 17.36
C GLU A 39 27.81 -6.96 17.57
N TRP A 40 28.12 -7.94 16.74
CA TRP A 40 27.69 -9.31 16.92
C TRP A 40 28.12 -9.88 18.27
N LYS A 41 29.43 -9.76 18.60
CA LYS A 41 29.97 -10.22 19.86
C LYS A 41 29.34 -9.49 21.06
N ALA A 42 29.10 -8.19 20.91
CA ALA A 42 28.43 -7.41 21.96
C ALA A 42 26.95 -7.79 22.14
N TYR A 43 26.25 -8.18 21.08
CA TYR A 43 24.83 -8.48 21.11
C TYR A 43 24.53 -9.93 21.54
N TYR A 44 25.30 -10.88 21.00
CA TYR A 44 25.09 -12.32 21.21
C TYR A 44 26.01 -12.94 22.27
N GLY A 45 27.12 -12.30 22.61
CA GLY A 45 28.12 -12.84 23.55
C GLY A 45 29.02 -13.92 22.97
N ASP A 46 28.83 -14.33 21.73
CA ASP A 46 29.60 -15.38 21.04
C ASP A 46 30.42 -14.82 19.86
N GLU A 47 31.28 -15.68 19.30
CA GLU A 47 32.09 -15.29 18.14
C GLU A 47 31.23 -15.19 16.88
N TRP A 48 31.57 -14.23 16.02
CA TRP A 48 30.89 -14.01 14.76
C TRP A 48 31.05 -15.22 13.82
N VAL A 49 29.93 -15.58 13.18
CA VAL A 49 29.90 -16.59 12.11
C VAL A 49 29.43 -15.94 10.80
N PRO A 50 29.92 -16.38 9.63
CA PRO A 50 29.49 -15.82 8.36
C PRO A 50 27.98 -15.99 8.15
N PRO A 51 27.22 -14.92 7.81
CA PRO A 51 25.76 -15.00 7.64
C PRO A 51 25.30 -16.11 6.68
N HIS A 52 26.06 -16.40 5.63
CA HIS A 52 25.74 -17.44 4.64
C HIS A 52 26.03 -18.87 5.08
N SER A 53 26.61 -19.09 6.26
CA SER A 53 27.07 -20.43 6.70
C SER A 53 25.94 -21.34 7.16
N SER A 54 24.82 -20.77 7.59
CA SER A 54 23.64 -21.55 8.02
C SER A 54 22.39 -20.67 8.10
N ALA A 55 21.21 -21.29 8.16
CA ALA A 55 19.95 -20.58 8.40
C ALA A 55 19.99 -19.80 9.73
N ASP A 56 20.55 -20.37 10.79
CA ASP A 56 20.72 -19.70 12.09
C ASP A 56 21.61 -18.48 11.99
N ALA A 57 22.78 -18.59 11.35
CA ALA A 57 23.69 -17.47 11.17
C ALA A 57 23.07 -16.33 10.34
N GLN A 58 22.34 -16.68 9.29
CA GLN A 58 21.64 -15.71 8.44
C GLN A 58 20.54 -14.97 9.19
N TYR A 59 19.69 -15.71 9.92
CA TYR A 59 18.60 -15.12 10.72
C TYR A 59 19.15 -14.18 11.80
N ARG A 60 20.14 -14.64 12.56
CA ARG A 60 20.81 -13.84 13.59
C ARG A 60 21.49 -12.59 13.02
N ALA A 61 22.14 -12.70 11.86
CA ALA A 61 22.73 -11.53 11.20
C ALA A 61 21.68 -10.49 10.83
N SER A 62 20.54 -10.91 10.30
CA SER A 62 19.45 -10.02 9.95
C SER A 62 18.77 -9.41 11.17
N LYS A 63 18.55 -10.20 12.23
CA LYS A 63 18.04 -9.71 13.51
C LYS A 63 18.96 -8.63 14.13
N LEU A 64 20.28 -8.83 14.05
CA LEU A 64 21.24 -7.82 14.49
C LEU A 64 21.18 -6.55 13.63
N LYS A 65 21.07 -6.66 12.31
CA LYS A 65 20.90 -5.50 11.40
C LYS A 65 19.66 -4.67 11.76
N TYR A 66 18.54 -5.35 11.98
CA TYR A 66 17.30 -4.76 12.45
C TYR A 66 17.51 -3.97 13.76
N PHE A 67 18.14 -4.58 14.76
CA PHE A 67 18.47 -3.93 16.02
C PHE A 67 19.39 -2.72 15.85
N LEU A 68 20.42 -2.80 15.00
CA LEU A 68 21.36 -1.71 14.78
C LEU A 68 20.72 -0.48 14.16
N TYR A 69 19.86 -0.65 13.15
CA TYR A 69 19.12 0.47 12.58
C TYR A 69 18.11 1.06 13.57
N ARG A 70 17.35 0.22 14.26
CA ARG A 70 16.43 0.69 15.32
C ARG A 70 17.19 1.54 16.36
N ARG A 71 18.33 1.06 16.83
CA ARG A 71 19.19 1.79 17.78
C ARG A 71 19.68 3.12 17.20
N ALA A 72 20.11 3.14 15.95
CA ALA A 72 20.59 4.35 15.30
C ALA A 72 19.50 5.42 15.15
N LEU A 73 18.30 5.02 14.72
CA LEU A 73 17.17 5.93 14.57
C LEU A 73 16.60 6.39 15.92
N ALA A 74 16.55 5.50 16.92
CA ALA A 74 16.15 5.87 18.27
C ALA A 74 17.02 6.99 18.86
N GLN A 75 18.34 6.97 18.61
CA GLN A 75 19.24 8.05 19.01
C GLN A 75 18.91 9.38 18.34
N VAL A 76 18.55 9.36 17.05
CA VAL A 76 18.15 10.56 16.32
C VAL A 76 16.82 11.09 16.84
N PHE A 77 15.83 10.22 17.00
CA PHE A 77 14.52 10.63 17.53
C PHE A 77 14.64 11.22 18.94
N SER A 78 15.42 10.60 19.83
CA SER A 78 15.67 11.15 21.17
C SER A 78 16.32 12.53 21.09
N PHE A 79 17.32 12.71 20.22
CA PHE A 79 17.95 14.02 19.99
C PHE A 79 16.92 15.07 19.53
N VAL A 80 16.04 14.73 18.59
CA VAL A 80 14.99 15.65 18.12
C VAL A 80 14.03 16.01 19.27
N ARG A 81 13.64 15.05 20.14
CA ARG A 81 12.79 15.32 21.30
C ARG A 81 13.47 16.28 22.32
N GLU A 82 14.78 16.16 22.50
CA GLU A 82 15.54 17.10 23.33
C GLU A 82 15.60 18.50 22.71
N TYR A 83 15.80 18.58 21.39
CA TYR A 83 15.77 19.84 20.64
C TYR A 83 14.39 20.51 20.69
N GLU A 84 13.29 19.74 20.56
CA GLU A 84 11.92 20.24 20.72
C GLU A 84 11.73 20.92 22.09
N LYS A 85 12.17 20.26 23.17
CA LYS A 85 12.08 20.81 24.52
C LYS A 85 12.83 22.12 24.67
N ALA A 86 14.03 22.22 24.08
CA ALA A 86 14.87 23.40 24.13
C ALA A 86 14.33 24.56 23.28
N SER A 87 13.75 24.27 22.12
CA SER A 87 13.28 25.28 21.17
C SER A 87 11.81 25.67 21.34
N GLY A 88 11.03 24.90 22.08
CA GLY A 88 9.57 25.06 22.20
C GLY A 88 8.78 24.73 20.94
N ARG A 89 9.43 24.18 19.90
CA ARG A 89 8.81 23.82 18.62
C ARG A 89 8.55 22.32 18.54
N ARG A 90 7.37 21.90 18.07
CA ARG A 90 7.09 20.50 17.74
C ARG A 90 7.72 20.16 16.38
N ILE A 91 8.55 19.12 16.34
CA ILE A 91 9.29 18.68 15.15
C ILE A 91 9.01 17.20 14.91
N PRO A 92 8.06 16.84 14.06
CA PRO A 92 7.76 15.44 13.78
C PRO A 92 8.92 14.77 13.04
N CYS A 93 9.09 13.47 13.34
CA CYS A 93 10.07 12.60 12.70
C CYS A 93 9.33 11.55 11.88
N TYR A 94 9.49 11.58 10.57
CA TYR A 94 8.92 10.61 9.66
C TYR A 94 9.99 9.72 9.04
N VAL A 95 9.59 8.53 8.61
CA VAL A 95 10.48 7.59 7.93
C VAL A 95 9.87 7.23 6.59
N PRO A 96 10.40 7.81 5.49
CA PRO A 96 10.17 7.26 4.16
C PRO A 96 10.70 5.82 4.09
N THR A 97 9.86 4.87 3.72
CA THR A 97 10.19 3.45 3.76
C THR A 97 9.30 2.63 2.83
N HIS A 98 9.79 1.49 2.40
CA HIS A 98 8.99 0.50 1.70
C HIS A 98 8.24 -0.38 2.70
N SER A 99 7.28 -1.17 2.23
CA SER A 99 6.62 -2.17 3.07
C SER A 99 7.56 -3.32 3.43
N LEU A 100 7.28 -4.01 4.54
CA LEU A 100 8.03 -5.23 4.89
C LEU A 100 7.97 -6.29 3.78
N ILE A 101 6.89 -6.31 2.98
CA ILE A 101 6.70 -7.24 1.86
C ILE A 101 7.72 -6.92 0.76
N ASN A 102 7.83 -5.64 0.39
CA ASN A 102 8.80 -5.19 -0.61
C ASN A 102 10.24 -5.43 -0.13
N TYR A 103 10.56 -5.02 1.09
CA TYR A 103 11.90 -5.24 1.66
C TYR A 103 12.28 -6.71 1.74
N ALA A 104 11.37 -7.58 2.14
CA ALA A 104 11.64 -9.01 2.11
C ALA A 104 11.91 -9.50 0.68
N HIS A 105 11.19 -9.01 -0.32
CA HIS A 105 11.42 -9.35 -1.74
C HIS A 105 12.78 -8.87 -2.23
N TRP A 106 13.19 -7.67 -1.86
CA TRP A 106 14.46 -7.06 -2.24
C TRP A 106 15.65 -7.50 -1.38
N ARG A 107 15.41 -8.36 -0.38
CA ARG A 107 16.44 -8.86 0.54
C ARG A 107 17.08 -7.75 1.37
N ILE A 108 16.23 -6.91 1.93
CA ILE A 108 16.58 -5.80 2.81
C ILE A 108 15.99 -6.07 4.18
N VAL A 109 16.65 -5.58 5.23
CA VAL A 109 16.19 -5.61 6.61
C VAL A 109 15.94 -4.18 7.07
N SER A 110 14.73 -3.91 7.56
CA SER A 110 14.32 -2.63 8.11
C SER A 110 13.56 -2.81 9.44
N PRO A 111 13.75 -1.95 10.44
CA PRO A 111 13.12 -2.09 11.76
C PRO A 111 11.71 -1.50 11.84
N GLU A 112 10.90 -1.59 10.80
CA GLU A 112 9.66 -0.82 10.61
C GLU A 112 8.72 -0.85 11.80
N SER A 113 8.22 -2.01 12.21
CA SER A 113 7.22 -2.07 13.30
C SER A 113 7.73 -1.51 14.62
N SER A 114 9.03 -1.67 14.88
CA SER A 114 9.65 -1.26 16.15
C SER A 114 10.01 0.22 16.21
N LEU A 115 10.04 0.95 15.10
CA LEU A 115 10.33 2.40 15.09
C LEU A 115 9.23 3.23 15.75
N LEU A 116 7.98 2.75 15.70
CA LEU A 116 6.85 3.40 16.38
C LEU A 116 7.05 3.47 17.91
N GLU A 117 7.79 2.53 18.47
CA GLU A 117 8.08 2.47 19.91
C GLU A 117 9.19 3.45 20.33
N VAL A 118 10.05 3.88 19.41
CA VAL A 118 11.25 4.67 19.72
C VAL A 118 11.19 6.11 19.23
N GLY A 119 10.00 6.59 18.84
CA GLY A 119 9.78 8.02 18.56
C GLY A 119 9.49 8.39 17.13
N CYS A 120 9.31 7.43 16.24
CA CYS A 120 8.77 7.67 14.90
C CYS A 120 7.34 8.20 14.97
N ASP A 121 7.05 9.31 14.30
CA ASP A 121 5.73 9.95 14.28
C ASP A 121 4.87 9.42 13.11
N GLY A 122 5.46 8.70 12.18
CA GLY A 122 4.76 8.11 11.04
C GLY A 122 5.68 7.77 9.88
N TYR A 123 5.08 7.33 8.79
CA TYR A 123 5.79 6.85 7.61
C TYR A 123 5.36 7.57 6.33
N ILE A 124 6.24 7.57 5.34
CA ILE A 124 5.92 7.81 3.95
C ILE A 124 6.11 6.46 3.25
N ALA A 125 5.00 5.84 2.85
CA ALA A 125 5.00 4.52 2.26
C ALA A 125 5.39 4.62 0.78
N GLN A 126 6.58 4.16 0.45
CA GLN A 126 7.13 4.16 -0.89
C GLN A 126 6.65 2.93 -1.69
N VAL A 127 5.34 2.83 -1.90
CA VAL A 127 4.72 1.82 -2.77
C VAL A 127 4.36 2.48 -4.10
N TRP A 128 5.37 2.85 -4.84
CA TRP A 128 5.21 3.50 -6.12
C TRP A 128 5.34 2.49 -7.29
N THR A 129 5.19 2.96 -8.50
CA THR A 129 5.08 2.14 -9.71
C THR A 129 6.17 1.07 -9.80
N GLY A 130 7.44 1.43 -9.61
CA GLY A 130 8.56 0.50 -9.76
C GLY A 130 8.59 -0.61 -8.70
N THR A 131 8.31 -0.31 -7.43
CA THR A 131 8.30 -1.32 -6.35
C THR A 131 7.19 -2.35 -6.54
N ALA A 132 6.01 -1.89 -6.92
CA ALA A 132 4.85 -2.75 -7.11
C ALA A 132 4.95 -3.68 -8.32
N ARG A 133 5.92 -3.47 -9.22
CA ARG A 133 6.16 -4.32 -10.40
C ARG A 133 6.98 -5.56 -10.11
N THR A 134 7.47 -5.76 -8.90
CA THR A 134 8.24 -6.96 -8.56
C THR A 134 7.43 -8.23 -8.84
N PRO A 135 7.91 -9.14 -9.71
CA PRO A 135 7.14 -10.31 -10.13
C PRO A 135 6.91 -11.30 -9.00
N ASN A 136 5.69 -11.80 -8.87
CA ASN A 136 5.30 -12.90 -7.98
C ASN A 136 4.74 -14.10 -8.77
N VAL A 137 4.52 -15.22 -8.07
CA VAL A 137 4.01 -16.45 -8.68
C VAL A 137 2.57 -16.70 -8.22
N TYR A 138 1.70 -16.99 -9.18
CA TYR A 138 0.32 -17.37 -8.93
C TYR A 138 -0.13 -18.40 -9.99
N GLU A 139 -0.67 -19.54 -9.55
CA GLU A 139 -1.07 -20.66 -10.42
C GLU A 139 0.04 -21.07 -11.41
N GLY A 140 1.28 -21.15 -10.95
CA GLY A 140 2.47 -21.52 -11.71
C GLY A 140 3.03 -20.42 -12.63
N VAL A 141 2.37 -19.28 -12.74
CA VAL A 141 2.79 -18.20 -13.64
C VAL A 141 3.49 -17.09 -12.85
N ARG A 142 4.76 -16.84 -13.16
CA ARG A 142 5.53 -15.71 -12.63
C ARG A 142 5.38 -14.50 -13.55
N LYS A 143 4.78 -13.42 -13.04
CA LYS A 143 4.66 -12.13 -13.75
C LYS A 143 4.50 -10.96 -12.79
N GLU A 144 4.60 -9.75 -13.32
CA GLU A 144 4.22 -8.52 -12.63
C GLU A 144 2.70 -8.51 -12.39
N ARG A 145 2.28 -8.20 -11.17
CA ARG A 145 0.88 -8.01 -10.77
C ARG A 145 0.80 -6.72 -9.97
N THR A 146 1.03 -5.61 -10.66
CA THR A 146 1.24 -4.28 -10.05
C THR A 146 0.11 -3.88 -9.12
N PHE A 147 -1.14 -4.08 -9.53
CA PHE A 147 -2.28 -3.71 -8.69
C PHE A 147 -2.35 -4.52 -7.40
N GLU A 148 -2.25 -5.84 -7.48
CA GLU A 148 -2.37 -6.72 -6.32
C GLU A 148 -1.19 -6.54 -5.37
N THR A 149 0.01 -6.41 -5.90
CA THR A 149 1.22 -6.13 -5.11
C THR A 149 1.07 -4.81 -4.37
N ALA A 150 0.71 -3.73 -5.07
CA ALA A 150 0.48 -2.42 -4.46
C ALA A 150 -0.66 -2.45 -3.43
N PHE A 151 -1.77 -3.14 -3.70
CA PHE A 151 -2.89 -3.26 -2.78
C PHE A 151 -2.46 -3.89 -1.44
N LEU A 152 -1.68 -4.96 -1.51
CA LEU A 152 -1.17 -5.65 -0.32
C LEU A 152 -0.10 -4.82 0.40
N GLU A 153 0.81 -4.17 -0.31
CA GLU A 153 1.85 -3.35 0.29
C GLU A 153 1.29 -2.09 0.96
N TYR A 154 0.39 -1.35 0.31
CA TYR A 154 -0.31 -0.21 0.92
C TYR A 154 -1.17 -0.67 2.12
N GLY A 155 -1.82 -1.82 2.00
CA GLY A 155 -2.57 -2.45 3.09
C GLY A 155 -1.69 -2.76 4.30
N ALA A 156 -0.47 -3.26 4.09
CA ALA A 156 0.51 -3.51 5.17
C ALA A 156 0.90 -2.21 5.88
N MET A 157 1.14 -1.13 5.15
CA MET A 157 1.49 0.17 5.73
C MET A 157 0.32 0.82 6.48
N GLN A 158 -0.91 0.70 5.99
CA GLN A 158 -2.11 1.10 6.72
C GLN A 158 -2.27 0.32 8.03
N ASN A 159 -2.08 -1.00 7.98
CA ASN A 159 -2.15 -1.88 9.15
C ASN A 159 -1.09 -1.54 10.20
N LEU A 160 0.15 -1.33 9.76
CA LEU A 160 1.29 -1.00 10.62
C LEU A 160 1.01 0.19 11.55
N VAL A 161 0.43 1.27 11.01
CA VAL A 161 0.18 2.51 11.79
C VAL A 161 -1.13 2.50 12.56
N ARG A 162 -2.09 1.68 12.15
CA ARG A 162 -3.46 1.66 12.71
C ARG A 162 -3.49 1.54 14.23
N ALA A 163 -2.74 0.60 14.78
CA ALA A 163 -2.72 0.34 16.22
C ALA A 163 -2.12 1.50 17.05
N SER A 164 -1.33 2.39 16.42
CA SER A 164 -0.67 3.52 17.07
C SER A 164 -1.37 4.85 16.81
N GLY A 165 -2.26 4.92 15.82
CA GLY A 165 -2.85 6.18 15.34
C GLY A 165 -1.82 7.11 14.69
N ARG A 166 -0.63 6.60 14.35
CA ARG A 166 0.42 7.38 13.68
C ARG A 166 0.02 7.68 12.25
N ARG A 167 0.62 8.72 11.67
CA ARG A 167 0.34 9.14 10.31
C ARG A 167 1.11 8.30 9.30
N VAL A 168 0.48 8.00 8.17
CA VAL A 168 1.16 7.50 6.98
C VAL A 168 0.74 8.33 5.79
N TRP A 169 1.71 8.68 4.92
CA TRP A 169 1.47 9.17 3.58
C TRP A 169 1.73 8.05 2.59
N TYR A 170 1.00 8.06 1.49
CA TYR A 170 1.28 7.21 0.36
C TYR A 170 2.02 8.02 -0.71
N LEU A 171 3.17 7.52 -1.14
CA LEU A 171 3.91 8.11 -2.23
C LEU A 171 3.13 7.91 -3.54
N ASN A 172 2.92 8.99 -4.27
CA ASN A 172 2.28 8.99 -5.58
C ASN A 172 3.28 9.52 -6.62
N ASP A 173 4.04 8.60 -7.24
CA ASP A 173 4.99 8.93 -8.29
C ASP A 173 4.62 8.19 -9.58
N PRO A 174 4.30 8.92 -10.67
CA PRO A 174 3.91 8.33 -11.95
C PRO A 174 5.09 7.77 -12.77
N ILE A 175 6.31 7.99 -12.31
CA ILE A 175 7.54 7.50 -12.97
C ILE A 175 8.35 6.68 -11.99
N GLU A 176 8.93 5.60 -12.48
CA GLU A 176 9.79 4.70 -11.71
C GLU A 176 11.29 4.96 -11.95
N ASP A 177 12.14 4.33 -11.13
CA ASP A 177 13.60 4.47 -11.23
C ASP A 177 14.19 3.77 -12.46
N ASP A 178 13.50 2.82 -13.07
CA ASP A 178 13.85 2.32 -14.41
C ASP A 178 13.21 3.22 -15.48
N PRO A 179 13.94 4.18 -16.04
CA PRO A 179 13.38 5.18 -16.94
C PRO A 179 13.21 4.68 -18.39
N ASN A 180 13.24 3.35 -18.61
CA ASN A 180 13.25 2.76 -19.94
C ASN A 180 11.87 2.32 -20.45
N HIS A 181 10.83 2.63 -19.72
CA HIS A 181 9.45 2.35 -20.11
C HIS A 181 8.81 3.51 -20.88
N SER A 182 7.76 3.21 -21.62
CA SER A 182 6.97 4.23 -22.34
C SER A 182 5.95 4.90 -21.42
N TRP A 183 5.42 6.06 -21.85
CA TRP A 183 4.33 6.73 -21.13
C TRP A 183 3.07 5.89 -21.00
N VAL A 184 2.78 5.02 -21.95
CA VAL A 184 1.62 4.10 -21.86
C VAL A 184 1.84 3.09 -20.75
N ASP A 185 3.04 2.57 -20.62
CA ASP A 185 3.41 1.63 -19.56
C ASP A 185 3.38 2.33 -18.19
N TYR A 186 4.00 3.51 -18.04
CA TYR A 186 3.98 4.28 -16.80
C TYR A 186 2.55 4.60 -16.36
N ARG A 187 1.70 5.10 -17.26
CA ARG A 187 0.31 5.43 -16.98
C ARG A 187 -0.47 4.22 -16.45
N TYR A 188 -0.38 3.07 -17.14
CA TYR A 188 -1.07 1.86 -16.74
C TYR A 188 -0.66 1.38 -15.33
N ASN A 189 0.64 1.38 -15.05
CA ASN A 189 1.15 0.95 -13.75
C ASN A 189 0.85 1.98 -12.65
N TRP A 190 0.94 3.27 -12.96
CA TRP A 190 0.57 4.33 -12.02
C TRP A 190 -0.92 4.31 -11.68
N GLU A 191 -1.83 4.19 -12.65
CA GLU A 191 -3.27 4.03 -12.39
C GLU A 191 -3.53 2.80 -11.49
N SER A 192 -2.77 1.74 -11.67
CA SER A 192 -2.88 0.52 -10.84
C SER A 192 -2.44 0.76 -9.40
N THR A 193 -1.29 1.38 -9.16
CA THR A 193 -0.81 1.69 -7.81
C THR A 193 -1.66 2.75 -7.12
N LEU A 194 -2.10 3.77 -7.86
CA LEU A 194 -3.00 4.81 -7.35
C LEU A 194 -4.32 4.21 -6.87
N VAL A 195 -5.00 3.43 -7.70
CA VAL A 195 -6.27 2.79 -7.33
C VAL A 195 -6.09 1.85 -6.15
N ALA A 196 -4.99 1.10 -6.10
CA ALA A 196 -4.66 0.24 -4.97
C ALA A 196 -4.54 1.04 -3.65
N SER A 197 -3.89 2.21 -3.69
CA SER A 197 -3.76 3.12 -2.54
C SER A 197 -5.10 3.70 -2.10
N LEU A 198 -5.93 4.11 -3.06
CA LEU A 198 -7.25 4.69 -2.82
C LEU A 198 -8.24 3.68 -2.23
N LEU A 199 -8.03 2.38 -2.47
CA LEU A 199 -8.79 1.28 -1.86
C LEU A 199 -8.38 1.01 -0.40
N GLN A 200 -7.42 1.77 0.16
CA GLN A 200 -7.04 1.77 1.58
C GLN A 200 -7.65 3.01 2.28
N PRO A 201 -8.91 2.96 2.72
CA PRO A 201 -9.69 4.17 3.03
C PRO A 201 -9.28 4.89 4.32
N GLU A 202 -8.48 4.29 5.18
CA GLU A 202 -8.00 4.91 6.42
C GLU A 202 -6.82 5.87 6.18
N VAL A 203 -6.26 5.87 4.95
CA VAL A 203 -5.19 6.78 4.56
C VAL A 203 -5.71 7.80 3.55
N TRP A 204 -5.41 9.07 3.77
CA TRP A 204 -5.82 10.21 2.92
C TRP A 204 -4.71 11.25 2.74
N HIS A 205 -3.49 10.92 3.12
CA HIS A 205 -2.31 11.77 2.94
C HIS A 205 -1.47 11.18 1.81
N TYR A 206 -1.02 12.05 0.92
CA TYR A 206 -0.19 11.65 -0.22
C TYR A 206 1.05 12.54 -0.29
N GLU A 207 2.19 11.95 -0.59
CA GLU A 207 3.35 12.63 -1.13
C GLU A 207 3.25 12.55 -2.66
N ILE A 208 3.21 13.70 -3.32
CA ILE A 208 2.89 13.75 -4.74
C ILE A 208 4.13 14.15 -5.52
N MET A 209 4.52 13.29 -6.46
CA MET A 209 5.59 13.55 -7.43
C MET A 209 6.81 14.21 -6.80
N PRO A 210 7.66 13.49 -6.06
CA PRO A 210 8.83 14.08 -5.38
C PRO A 210 9.80 14.77 -6.35
N TRP A 211 9.76 14.41 -7.65
CA TRP A 211 10.51 15.06 -8.72
C TRP A 211 9.62 15.41 -9.92
N PRO A 212 8.79 16.45 -9.83
CA PRO A 212 7.83 16.80 -10.88
C PRO A 212 8.49 17.16 -12.22
N ASP A 213 9.71 17.71 -12.20
CA ASP A 213 10.47 18.03 -13.40
C ASP A 213 10.71 16.81 -14.30
N ARG A 214 11.02 15.66 -13.71
CA ARG A 214 11.21 14.42 -14.48
C ARG A 214 9.89 13.90 -15.10
N VAL A 215 8.74 14.33 -14.60
CA VAL A 215 7.42 14.02 -15.16
C VAL A 215 7.07 14.97 -16.31
N PHE A 216 7.07 16.28 -16.05
CA PHE A 216 6.57 17.28 -17.00
C PHE A 216 7.60 17.69 -18.06
N ASN A 217 8.89 17.61 -17.77
CA ASN A 217 9.98 17.95 -18.70
C ASN A 217 10.77 16.70 -19.19
N GLY A 218 10.50 15.54 -18.63
CA GLY A 218 11.15 14.28 -19.02
C GLY A 218 10.72 13.77 -20.39
N LYS A 219 11.62 13.04 -21.06
CA LYS A 219 11.33 12.33 -22.31
C LYS A 219 11.62 10.85 -22.16
N TYR A 220 10.63 10.02 -22.44
CA TYR A 220 10.72 8.57 -22.20
C TYR A 220 10.46 7.75 -23.47
N PRO A 221 11.04 6.56 -23.55
CA PRO A 221 12.04 5.97 -22.62
C PRO A 221 13.31 6.81 -22.51
N ALA A 222 13.97 6.87 -21.34
CA ALA A 222 15.14 7.71 -21.10
C ALA A 222 16.37 7.27 -21.88
N ALA A 223 16.53 5.97 -22.13
CA ALA A 223 17.60 5.42 -22.96
C ALA A 223 17.03 4.89 -24.27
N GLU A 224 17.77 5.09 -25.36
CA GLU A 224 17.56 4.32 -26.58
C GLU A 224 17.85 2.84 -26.24
N LYS A 225 16.79 2.00 -26.20
CA LYS A 225 17.04 0.57 -26.12
C LYS A 225 17.89 0.19 -27.31
N THR A 226 18.98 -0.54 -27.08
CA THR A 226 19.85 -1.15 -28.09
C THR A 226 19.08 -2.25 -28.86
N THR A 227 17.94 -1.89 -29.43
CA THR A 227 17.17 -2.70 -30.35
C THR A 227 17.51 -2.24 -31.75
N THR A 228 17.37 -3.13 -32.72
CA THR A 228 17.55 -2.85 -34.15
C THR A 228 16.66 -1.72 -34.70
N ARG A 229 15.82 -1.11 -33.85
CA ARG A 229 15.01 0.06 -34.17
C ARG A 229 15.13 1.09 -33.04
N PRO A 230 15.52 2.35 -33.35
CA PRO A 230 15.50 3.45 -32.39
C PRO A 230 14.09 3.63 -31.85
N VAL A 231 13.95 3.78 -30.52
CA VAL A 231 12.67 4.14 -29.91
C VAL A 231 12.65 5.66 -29.74
N GLU A 232 11.63 6.30 -30.31
CA GLU A 232 11.47 7.75 -30.16
C GLU A 232 11.22 8.11 -28.68
N ARG A 233 11.95 9.10 -28.20
CA ARG A 233 11.81 9.66 -26.85
C ARG A 233 10.86 10.85 -26.90
N VAL A 234 9.72 10.71 -26.25
CA VAL A 234 8.65 11.73 -26.27
C VAL A 234 8.37 12.28 -24.87
N GLY A 235 7.92 13.52 -24.82
CA GLY A 235 7.40 14.15 -23.59
C GLY A 235 6.06 13.53 -23.17
N ILE A 236 5.59 13.92 -21.99
CA ILE A 236 4.31 13.45 -21.47
C ILE A 236 3.17 13.74 -22.46
N PRO A 237 2.28 12.76 -22.76
CA PRO A 237 1.09 13.03 -23.56
C PRO A 237 0.15 14.01 -22.85
N LYS A 238 -0.41 14.98 -23.57
CA LYS A 238 -1.31 16.02 -23.01
C LYS A 238 -2.48 15.44 -22.21
N GLU A 239 -3.07 14.33 -22.67
CA GLU A 239 -4.15 13.66 -21.94
C GLU A 239 -3.69 13.13 -20.60
N TYR A 240 -2.48 12.55 -20.51
CA TYR A 240 -1.93 12.03 -19.27
C TYR A 240 -1.49 13.17 -18.34
N GLU A 241 -0.93 14.24 -18.87
CA GLU A 241 -0.63 15.45 -18.11
C GLU A 241 -1.88 16.03 -17.43
N THR A 242 -3.00 16.12 -18.16
CA THR A 242 -4.29 16.59 -17.64
C THR A 242 -4.83 15.63 -16.56
N GLU A 243 -4.74 14.32 -16.80
CA GLU A 243 -5.14 13.29 -15.84
C GLU A 243 -4.38 13.41 -14.52
N LEU A 244 -3.04 13.52 -14.58
CA LEU A 244 -2.21 13.67 -13.37
C LEU A 244 -2.67 14.85 -12.53
N GLN A 245 -2.91 16.02 -13.14
CA GLN A 245 -3.34 17.20 -12.43
C GLN A 245 -4.75 17.07 -11.85
N ALA A 246 -5.69 16.44 -12.59
CA ALA A 246 -7.04 16.18 -12.09
C ALA A 246 -7.03 15.23 -10.88
N VAL A 247 -6.20 14.20 -10.94
CA VAL A 247 -6.04 13.26 -9.82
C VAL A 247 -5.41 13.93 -8.61
N ILE A 248 -4.34 14.72 -8.78
CA ILE A 248 -3.70 15.48 -7.69
C ILE A 248 -4.72 16.35 -6.96
N THR A 249 -5.57 17.05 -7.70
CA THR A 249 -6.65 17.86 -7.13
C THR A 249 -7.62 17.01 -6.33
N ALA A 250 -8.03 15.85 -6.85
CA ALA A 250 -8.93 14.92 -6.17
C ALA A 250 -8.32 14.31 -4.90
N LEU A 251 -6.99 14.04 -4.89
CA LEU A 251 -6.30 13.50 -3.71
C LEU A 251 -6.40 14.42 -2.49
N GLY A 252 -6.50 15.74 -2.70
CA GLY A 252 -6.73 16.71 -1.63
C GLY A 252 -8.05 16.53 -0.88
N ASP A 253 -9.04 15.84 -1.47
CA ASP A 253 -10.38 15.62 -0.91
C ASP A 253 -10.63 14.16 -0.48
N MET A 254 -9.60 13.35 -0.33
CA MET A 254 -9.75 11.93 0.04
C MET A 254 -10.09 11.69 1.52
N LYS A 255 -10.01 12.71 2.37
CA LYS A 255 -10.48 12.65 3.76
C LYS A 255 -11.99 12.77 3.80
N GLN A 256 -12.68 11.65 3.84
CA GLN A 256 -14.14 11.62 3.88
C GLN A 256 -14.66 11.09 5.23
N PRO A 257 -15.84 11.54 5.70
CA PRO A 257 -16.48 10.98 6.89
C PRO A 257 -16.70 9.46 6.75
N ALA A 258 -16.55 8.72 7.85
CA ALA A 258 -16.60 7.25 7.82
C ALA A 258 -17.92 6.70 7.25
N GLU A 259 -19.05 7.36 7.51
CA GLU A 259 -20.37 7.00 6.98
C GLU A 259 -20.51 7.20 5.46
N LYS A 260 -19.60 7.97 4.86
CA LYS A 260 -19.50 8.18 3.41
C LYS A 260 -18.47 7.26 2.74
N VAL A 261 -17.85 6.36 3.50
CA VAL A 261 -16.88 5.39 2.99
C VAL A 261 -17.52 4.01 2.99
N LYS A 262 -17.75 3.43 1.80
CA LYS A 262 -18.52 2.19 1.68
C LYS A 262 -18.04 1.35 0.49
N TRP A 263 -17.82 0.06 0.74
CA TRP A 263 -17.64 -0.91 -0.32
C TRP A 263 -18.97 -1.16 -1.06
N GLU A 264 -18.99 -0.91 -2.36
CA GLU A 264 -20.15 -1.14 -3.23
C GLU A 264 -20.06 -2.51 -3.92
N ALA A 265 -18.85 -2.96 -4.25
CA ALA A 265 -18.58 -4.32 -4.71
C ALA A 265 -17.28 -4.82 -4.07
N ALA A 266 -17.36 -5.94 -3.41
CA ALA A 266 -16.25 -6.71 -2.87
C ALA A 266 -16.75 -8.09 -2.45
N GLY A 267 -15.84 -9.03 -2.31
CA GLY A 267 -16.05 -10.30 -1.62
C GLY A 267 -16.06 -10.13 -0.09
N THR A 268 -15.80 -11.22 0.60
CA THR A 268 -15.73 -11.26 2.07
C THR A 268 -14.75 -10.23 2.60
N ARG A 269 -15.09 -9.58 3.72
CA ARG A 269 -14.28 -8.58 4.42
C ARG A 269 -13.92 -9.07 5.82
N GLY A 270 -12.93 -8.41 6.44
CA GLY A 270 -12.44 -8.81 7.76
C GLY A 270 -11.56 -10.07 7.67
N VAL A 271 -10.85 -10.22 6.56
CA VAL A 271 -9.91 -11.31 6.30
C VAL A 271 -8.50 -10.75 6.31
N GLY A 272 -7.62 -11.35 7.12
CA GLY A 272 -6.22 -10.94 7.21
C GLY A 272 -5.25 -12.09 6.93
N VAL A 273 -4.08 -11.76 6.39
CA VAL A 273 -2.92 -12.65 6.31
C VAL A 273 -1.87 -12.11 7.27
N LEU A 274 -1.49 -12.92 8.25
CA LEU A 274 -0.52 -12.56 9.28
C LEU A 274 0.88 -12.44 8.68
N VAL A 275 1.55 -11.31 8.95
CA VAL A 275 2.91 -11.01 8.51
C VAL A 275 3.76 -10.48 9.66
N SER A 276 5.07 -10.70 9.60
CA SER A 276 6.03 -10.27 10.62
C SER A 276 7.26 -9.64 9.97
N ASP A 277 7.89 -8.66 10.63
CA ASP A 277 9.19 -8.11 10.23
C ASP A 277 10.26 -9.20 10.08
N THR A 278 10.10 -10.34 10.74
CA THR A 278 10.99 -11.50 10.61
C THR A 278 10.99 -12.13 9.22
N MET A 279 9.99 -11.81 8.39
CA MET A 279 9.99 -12.17 6.96
C MET A 279 11.27 -11.66 6.27
N MET A 280 11.78 -10.50 6.66
CA MET A 280 13.04 -9.94 6.16
C MET A 280 14.28 -10.69 6.65
N PHE A 281 14.16 -11.53 7.70
CA PHE A 281 15.30 -12.24 8.30
C PHE A 281 15.69 -13.52 7.57
N GLN A 282 14.83 -14.04 6.73
CA GLN A 282 14.95 -15.33 6.05
C GLN A 282 15.26 -15.20 4.55
N ARG A 283 16.03 -14.17 4.11
CA ARG A 283 16.19 -13.81 2.69
C ARG A 283 17.59 -13.99 2.11
N GLY A 284 18.55 -14.43 2.92
CA GLY A 284 19.95 -14.60 2.51
C GLY A 284 20.37 -16.04 2.28
N GLY A 285 21.71 -16.25 2.27
CA GLY A 285 22.30 -17.59 2.27
C GLY A 285 22.04 -18.34 3.59
N PRO A 286 21.92 -19.68 3.56
CA PRO A 286 22.14 -20.54 2.40
C PRO A 286 21.03 -20.50 1.35
N GLY A 287 19.93 -19.83 1.59
CA GLY A 287 18.82 -19.61 0.66
C GLY A 287 17.61 -19.05 1.38
N ALA A 288 16.75 -18.32 0.67
CA ALA A 288 15.45 -17.95 1.19
C ALA A 288 14.59 -19.21 1.38
N SER A 289 13.78 -19.24 2.43
CA SER A 289 12.88 -20.37 2.68
C SER A 289 11.78 -20.50 1.63
N ASP A 290 11.43 -19.39 0.99
CA ASP A 290 10.41 -19.33 -0.06
C ASP A 290 10.86 -18.44 -1.22
N ALA A 291 10.70 -18.91 -2.44
CA ALA A 291 11.01 -18.15 -3.62
C ALA A 291 9.89 -17.13 -3.93
N HIS A 292 10.26 -15.91 -4.31
CA HIS A 292 9.32 -14.86 -4.71
C HIS A 292 8.23 -14.53 -3.68
N LEU A 293 8.53 -14.69 -2.36
CA LEU A 293 7.58 -14.56 -1.26
C LEU A 293 6.33 -15.44 -1.45
N GLY A 294 6.52 -16.65 -1.96
CA GLY A 294 5.42 -17.60 -2.18
C GLY A 294 4.65 -17.91 -0.90
N SER A 295 5.30 -17.90 0.26
CA SER A 295 4.65 -18.09 1.57
C SER A 295 3.61 -17.00 1.87
N PHE A 296 3.84 -15.76 1.47
CA PHE A 296 2.89 -14.66 1.63
C PHE A 296 1.88 -14.61 0.48
N TYR A 297 2.37 -14.52 -0.76
CA TYR A 297 1.48 -14.40 -1.92
C TYR A 297 0.60 -15.62 -2.13
N GLY A 298 1.06 -16.82 -1.73
CA GLY A 298 0.26 -18.04 -1.80
C GLY A 298 -0.97 -18.03 -0.89
N LEU A 299 -0.96 -17.27 0.21
CA LEU A 299 -2.15 -17.05 1.05
C LEU A 299 -2.99 -15.87 0.58
N ALA A 300 -2.36 -14.77 0.18
CA ALA A 300 -3.06 -13.51 -0.09
C ALA A 300 -3.68 -13.45 -1.51
N MET A 301 -2.92 -13.85 -2.54
CA MET A 301 -3.36 -13.75 -3.94
C MET A 301 -4.63 -14.54 -4.26
N PRO A 302 -4.78 -15.82 -3.83
CA PRO A 302 -5.97 -16.59 -4.12
C PRO A 302 -7.27 -15.92 -3.69
N LEU A 303 -7.21 -15.20 -2.57
CA LEU A 303 -8.35 -14.48 -2.00
C LEU A 303 -8.57 -13.14 -2.70
N LEU A 304 -7.51 -12.37 -2.89
CA LEU A 304 -7.59 -11.05 -3.53
C LEU A 304 -8.07 -11.16 -4.98
N LYS A 305 -7.61 -12.16 -5.74
CA LYS A 305 -8.08 -12.43 -7.12
C LYS A 305 -9.56 -12.79 -7.21
N ARG A 306 -10.20 -13.13 -6.10
CA ARG A 306 -11.65 -13.33 -5.96
C ARG A 306 -12.35 -12.17 -5.24
N GLY A 307 -11.69 -11.01 -5.17
CA GLY A 307 -12.27 -9.79 -4.59
C GLY A 307 -12.47 -9.82 -3.08
N VAL A 308 -11.93 -10.83 -2.39
CA VAL A 308 -11.86 -10.81 -0.92
C VAL A 308 -10.93 -9.68 -0.51
N VAL A 309 -11.40 -8.79 0.36
CA VAL A 309 -10.59 -7.66 0.85
C VAL A 309 -9.61 -8.19 1.89
N VAL A 310 -8.46 -8.65 1.40
CA VAL A 310 -7.38 -9.22 2.21
C VAL A 310 -6.48 -8.11 2.73
N GLU A 311 -6.16 -8.16 4.01
CA GLU A 311 -5.25 -7.21 4.66
C GLU A 311 -4.04 -7.95 5.23
N PRO A 312 -2.79 -7.52 4.94
CA PRO A 312 -1.63 -7.97 5.68
C PRO A 312 -1.70 -7.46 7.12
N VAL A 313 -1.63 -8.37 8.09
CA VAL A 313 -1.82 -8.07 9.52
C VAL A 313 -0.51 -8.26 10.26
N GLN A 314 0.05 -7.15 10.74
CA GLN A 314 1.34 -7.12 11.41
C GLN A 314 1.30 -7.83 12.77
N ILE A 315 2.05 -8.91 12.92
CA ILE A 315 2.10 -9.69 14.17
C ILE A 315 2.57 -8.84 15.35
N GLU A 316 3.57 -7.99 15.15
CA GLU A 316 4.16 -7.13 16.18
C GLU A 316 3.17 -6.12 16.76
N THR A 317 2.16 -5.73 16.00
CA THR A 317 1.10 -4.83 16.46
C THR A 317 -0.15 -5.55 16.97
N ALA A 318 -0.29 -6.83 16.63
CA ALA A 318 -1.46 -7.63 16.97
C ALA A 318 -1.63 -7.90 18.47
N GLU A 319 -0.56 -7.75 19.26
CA GLU A 319 -0.59 -7.88 20.73
C GLU A 319 -1.38 -6.74 21.42
N LYS A 320 -1.68 -5.65 20.72
CA LYS A 320 -2.46 -4.54 21.28
C LYS A 320 -3.91 -4.95 21.48
N ALA A 321 -4.43 -4.65 22.66
CA ALA A 321 -5.79 -5.03 23.04
C ALA A 321 -6.84 -4.57 22.00
N GLY A 322 -7.70 -5.49 21.60
CA GLY A 322 -8.77 -5.23 20.64
C GLY A 322 -8.34 -5.13 19.17
N PHE A 323 -7.03 -5.18 18.87
CA PHE A 323 -6.56 -5.01 17.48
C PHE A 323 -7.13 -6.09 16.55
N LEU A 324 -7.12 -7.35 16.96
CA LEU A 324 -7.64 -8.47 16.16
C LEU A 324 -9.17 -8.52 16.06
N SER A 325 -9.93 -7.79 16.88
CA SER A 325 -11.40 -7.83 16.91
C SER A 325 -12.07 -7.41 15.59
N ARG A 326 -11.38 -6.69 14.74
CA ARG A 326 -11.86 -6.28 13.41
C ARG A 326 -11.83 -7.40 12.37
N TYR A 327 -11.06 -8.46 12.63
CA TYR A 327 -10.95 -9.61 11.75
C TYR A 327 -11.89 -10.72 12.18
N ARG A 328 -12.47 -11.39 11.19
CA ARG A 328 -13.28 -12.59 11.37
C ARG A 328 -12.53 -13.84 10.94
N MET A 329 -11.54 -13.67 10.08
CA MET A 329 -10.67 -14.73 9.59
C MET A 329 -9.24 -14.25 9.50
N LEU A 330 -8.29 -15.07 9.94
CA LEU A 330 -6.86 -14.87 9.79
C LEU A 330 -6.23 -16.11 9.16
N LEU A 331 -5.30 -15.87 8.23
CA LEU A 331 -4.48 -16.92 7.61
C LEU A 331 -3.04 -16.78 8.11
N LEU A 332 -2.39 -17.89 8.39
CA LEU A 332 -1.06 -17.96 8.97
C LEU A 332 -0.23 -19.08 8.34
N THR A 333 1.02 -18.78 8.07
CA THR A 333 2.10 -19.75 7.90
C THR A 333 3.34 -19.30 8.66
N TYR A 334 4.17 -20.22 9.10
CA TYR A 334 5.52 -19.94 9.59
C TYR A 334 6.60 -20.26 8.55
N GLU A 335 6.19 -20.67 7.36
CA GLU A 335 7.08 -20.68 6.20
C GLU A 335 7.42 -19.22 5.83
N GLY A 336 8.70 -18.91 5.67
CA GLY A 336 9.17 -17.58 5.26
C GLY A 336 9.16 -16.49 6.34
N GLN A 337 8.62 -16.75 7.53
CA GLN A 337 8.58 -15.85 8.69
C GLN A 337 8.50 -16.59 9.99
N LYS A 338 8.76 -15.91 11.11
CA LYS A 338 8.62 -16.46 12.46
C LYS A 338 8.01 -15.44 13.40
N PRO A 339 7.23 -15.84 14.42
CA PRO A 339 6.70 -14.89 15.39
C PRO A 339 7.84 -14.39 16.29
N PRO A 340 7.98 -13.06 16.49
CA PRO A 340 9.11 -12.51 17.24
C PRO A 340 9.07 -12.83 18.73
N LYS A 341 7.89 -13.11 19.27
CA LYS A 341 7.65 -13.40 20.70
C LYS A 341 6.55 -14.45 20.87
N SER A 342 6.58 -15.19 21.99
CA SER A 342 5.58 -16.19 22.35
C SER A 342 4.21 -15.60 22.71
N GLN A 343 4.16 -14.36 23.20
CA GLN A 343 2.93 -13.67 23.63
C GLN A 343 1.89 -13.59 22.52
N PHE A 344 2.32 -13.42 21.28
CA PHE A 344 1.42 -13.39 20.14
C PHE A 344 0.53 -14.65 20.06
N HIS A 345 1.06 -15.83 20.37
CA HIS A 345 0.28 -17.07 20.34
C HIS A 345 -0.86 -17.07 21.37
N GLY A 346 -0.64 -16.46 22.53
CA GLY A 346 -1.70 -16.29 23.55
C GLY A 346 -2.83 -15.37 23.04
N VAL A 347 -2.45 -14.24 22.43
CA VAL A 347 -3.42 -13.30 21.85
C VAL A 347 -4.20 -13.93 20.70
N LEU A 348 -3.52 -14.64 19.80
CA LEU A 348 -4.14 -15.33 18.67
C LEU A 348 -5.09 -16.45 19.14
N ALA A 349 -4.66 -17.25 20.12
CA ALA A 349 -5.49 -18.31 20.67
C ALA A 349 -6.74 -17.77 21.37
N GLN A 350 -6.62 -16.67 22.11
CA GLN A 350 -7.78 -16.02 22.71
C GLN A 350 -8.75 -15.49 21.65
N TRP A 351 -8.25 -14.84 20.59
CA TRP A 351 -9.06 -14.38 19.48
C TRP A 351 -9.82 -15.53 18.79
N VAL A 352 -9.19 -16.70 18.62
CA VAL A 352 -9.89 -17.90 18.10
C VAL A 352 -10.97 -18.35 19.08
N LYS A 353 -10.66 -18.46 20.38
CA LYS A 353 -11.63 -18.88 21.42
C LYS A 353 -12.86 -17.95 21.45
N ASP A 354 -12.69 -16.68 21.14
CA ASP A 354 -13.76 -15.68 21.11
C ASP A 354 -14.61 -15.71 19.83
N GLY A 355 -14.25 -16.50 18.83
CA GLY A 355 -15.04 -16.73 17.61
C GLY A 355 -14.32 -16.43 16.31
N GLY A 356 -13.00 -16.25 16.31
CA GLY A 356 -12.20 -16.10 15.12
C GLY A 356 -12.01 -17.41 14.34
N ALA A 357 -11.91 -17.31 13.01
CA ALA A 357 -11.55 -18.40 12.11
C ALA A 357 -10.06 -18.33 11.77
N LEU A 358 -9.27 -19.31 12.18
CA LEU A 358 -7.84 -19.37 11.87
C LEU A 358 -7.58 -20.45 10.82
N VAL A 359 -6.95 -20.06 9.71
CA VAL A 359 -6.42 -20.98 8.71
C VAL A 359 -4.90 -21.06 8.90
N VAL A 360 -4.37 -22.24 9.15
CA VAL A 360 -2.93 -22.50 9.25
C VAL A 360 -2.53 -23.38 8.08
N VAL A 361 -1.61 -22.92 7.25
CA VAL A 361 -1.04 -23.72 6.16
C VAL A 361 0.46 -23.80 6.42
N ASP A 362 0.91 -24.95 6.86
CA ASP A 362 2.31 -25.15 7.24
C ASP A 362 2.62 -26.66 7.31
N ASP A 363 3.72 -27.07 6.71
CA ASP A 363 4.19 -28.46 6.72
C ASP A 363 5.37 -28.70 7.68
N ASP A 364 5.79 -27.65 8.40
CA ASP A 364 6.92 -27.65 9.35
C ASP A 364 8.30 -27.91 8.71
N THR A 365 8.45 -27.76 7.38
CA THR A 365 9.70 -28.08 6.67
C THR A 365 10.64 -26.89 6.50
N ASP A 366 10.22 -25.67 6.84
CA ASP A 366 11.05 -24.48 6.73
C ASP A 366 12.34 -24.64 7.57
N ALA A 367 13.49 -24.55 6.89
CA ALA A 367 14.81 -24.69 7.53
C ALA A 367 15.05 -23.68 8.66
N PHE A 368 14.38 -22.54 8.65
CA PHE A 368 14.47 -21.53 9.70
C PHE A 368 13.65 -21.88 10.96
N CYS A 369 12.90 -22.96 10.98
CA CYS A 369 12.31 -23.49 12.22
C CYS A 369 13.38 -23.91 13.23
N GLY A 370 14.56 -24.33 12.76
CA GLY A 370 15.70 -24.75 13.58
C GLY A 370 16.59 -23.62 14.12
N VAL A 371 16.32 -22.34 13.82
CA VAL A 371 17.11 -21.21 14.34
C VAL A 371 16.95 -21.09 15.85
N LYS A 372 18.02 -20.63 16.55
CA LYS A 372 18.04 -20.48 18.01
C LYS A 372 17.20 -19.29 18.45
N GLU A 373 15.93 -19.52 18.67
CA GLU A 373 14.95 -18.52 19.08
C GLU A 373 14.09 -19.01 20.26
N TRP A 374 13.16 -18.17 20.70
CA TRP A 374 12.38 -18.39 21.92
C TRP A 374 11.62 -19.73 21.94
N TRP A 375 11.20 -20.27 20.80
CA TRP A 375 10.43 -21.54 20.77
C TRP A 375 11.26 -22.81 21.03
N ASN A 376 12.58 -22.75 20.84
CA ASN A 376 13.46 -23.88 20.96
C ASN A 376 14.67 -23.64 21.89
N THR A 377 14.64 -22.57 22.70
CA THR A 377 15.70 -22.24 23.66
C THR A 377 15.17 -22.06 25.08
N GLY A 378 16.05 -22.18 26.06
CA GLY A 378 15.69 -22.05 27.48
C GLY A 378 14.72 -23.16 27.93
N ALA A 379 13.58 -22.77 28.46
CA ALA A 379 12.54 -23.69 28.92
C ALA A 379 11.63 -24.21 27.79
N MET A 380 11.77 -23.65 26.58
CA MET A 380 10.99 -24.02 25.40
C MET A 380 11.77 -25.07 24.58
N SER A 381 11.09 -26.10 24.11
CA SER A 381 11.70 -27.22 23.36
C SER A 381 10.87 -27.65 22.15
N TYR A 382 10.17 -26.68 21.54
CA TYR A 382 9.37 -26.96 20.36
C TYR A 382 10.25 -27.01 19.11
N LYS A 383 9.94 -27.92 18.19
CA LYS A 383 10.64 -28.01 16.91
C LYS A 383 10.29 -26.83 15.99
N THR A 384 9.04 -26.37 16.06
CA THR A 384 8.53 -25.26 15.24
C THR A 384 7.67 -24.30 16.06
N PRO A 385 7.52 -23.05 15.65
CA PRO A 385 6.58 -22.13 16.30
C PRO A 385 5.13 -22.62 16.26
N ARG A 386 4.73 -23.36 15.20
CA ARG A 386 3.39 -23.95 15.08
C ARG A 386 3.09 -24.93 16.23
N GLU A 387 4.04 -25.76 16.63
CA GLU A 387 3.84 -26.69 17.77
C GLU A 387 3.47 -25.93 19.04
N HIS A 388 4.16 -24.80 19.33
CA HIS A 388 3.81 -23.98 20.49
C HIS A 388 2.43 -23.33 20.32
N LEU A 389 2.08 -22.82 19.14
CA LEU A 389 0.74 -22.26 18.88
C LEU A 389 -0.34 -23.31 19.14
N PHE A 390 -0.14 -24.54 18.65
CA PHE A 390 -1.13 -25.62 18.81
C PHE A 390 -1.26 -26.05 20.26
N LYS A 391 -0.19 -26.02 21.05
CA LYS A 391 -0.27 -26.23 22.51
C LYS A 391 -1.14 -25.15 23.18
N VAL A 392 -0.95 -23.89 22.85
CA VAL A 392 -1.73 -22.78 23.43
C VAL A 392 -3.21 -22.84 23.02
N LEU A 393 -3.48 -23.40 21.82
CA LEU A 393 -4.84 -23.68 21.33
C LEU A 393 -5.46 -24.94 21.95
N GLY A 394 -4.68 -25.83 22.58
CA GLY A 394 -5.12 -27.16 23.07
C GLY A 394 -5.28 -28.16 21.91
N LEU A 395 -4.42 -28.07 20.91
CA LEU A 395 -4.47 -28.86 19.67
C LEU A 395 -3.19 -29.69 19.43
N GLU A 396 -2.42 -30.05 20.48
CA GLU A 396 -1.12 -30.73 20.35
C GLU A 396 -1.21 -32.04 19.54
N GLU A 397 -2.29 -32.79 19.73
CA GLU A 397 -2.52 -34.09 19.08
C GLU A 397 -3.35 -33.97 17.79
N ALA A 398 -3.64 -32.74 17.34
CA ALA A 398 -4.48 -32.53 16.16
C ALA A 398 -3.78 -33.01 14.88
N LYS A 399 -4.55 -33.66 14.02
CA LYS A 399 -4.19 -33.95 12.64
C LYS A 399 -4.64 -32.83 11.73
N ALA A 400 -4.03 -32.72 10.54
CA ALA A 400 -4.51 -31.79 9.51
C ALA A 400 -6.03 -31.97 9.29
N GLY A 401 -6.73 -30.85 9.16
CA GLY A 401 -8.19 -30.81 9.10
C GLY A 401 -8.79 -29.65 9.90
N THR A 402 -9.99 -29.82 10.40
CA THR A 402 -10.72 -28.79 11.16
C THR A 402 -10.83 -29.17 12.63
N ALA A 403 -10.61 -28.20 13.50
CA ALA A 403 -10.79 -28.31 14.94
C ALA A 403 -11.59 -27.14 15.48
N LYS A 404 -12.54 -27.40 16.40
CA LYS A 404 -13.27 -26.36 17.14
C LYS A 404 -12.44 -25.92 18.34
N VAL A 405 -12.31 -24.58 18.54
CA VAL A 405 -11.60 -23.99 19.68
C VAL A 405 -12.44 -22.88 20.28
N GLY A 406 -13.08 -23.14 21.42
CA GLY A 406 -14.02 -22.19 22.01
C GLY A 406 -15.19 -21.91 21.07
N LYS A 407 -15.45 -20.63 20.79
CA LYS A 407 -16.48 -20.20 19.82
C LYS A 407 -15.96 -20.18 18.37
N GLY A 408 -14.64 -20.21 18.17
CA GLY A 408 -14.00 -20.15 16.86
C GLY A 408 -13.61 -21.52 16.30
N GLY A 409 -12.80 -21.52 15.27
CA GLY A 409 -12.33 -22.73 14.61
C GLY A 409 -10.95 -22.56 14.00
N VAL A 410 -10.24 -23.66 13.90
CA VAL A 410 -8.93 -23.76 13.24
C VAL A 410 -9.05 -24.74 12.09
N VAL A 411 -8.63 -24.33 10.90
CA VAL A 411 -8.42 -25.21 9.75
C VAL A 411 -6.93 -25.31 9.52
N TRP A 412 -6.38 -26.51 9.63
CA TRP A 412 -4.96 -26.76 9.40
C TRP A 412 -4.76 -27.62 8.17
N GLU A 413 -3.93 -27.14 7.27
CA GLU A 413 -3.46 -27.84 6.09
C GLU A 413 -1.96 -28.06 6.17
N ARG A 414 -1.51 -29.30 5.99
CA ARG A 414 -0.08 -29.63 5.99
C ARG A 414 0.47 -29.53 4.57
N ALA A 415 0.86 -28.31 4.18
CA ALA A 415 1.44 -28.02 2.88
C ALA A 415 2.41 -26.84 2.96
N SER A 416 3.37 -26.76 2.04
CA SER A 416 4.15 -25.57 1.78
C SER A 416 3.29 -24.56 1.01
N VAL A 417 3.08 -23.38 1.56
CA VAL A 417 2.36 -22.29 0.89
C VAL A 417 3.09 -21.85 -0.37
N ALA A 418 4.42 -21.71 -0.29
CA ALA A 418 5.24 -21.36 -1.45
C ALA A 418 5.13 -22.44 -2.55
N GLY A 419 5.07 -23.72 -2.18
CA GLY A 419 4.82 -24.83 -3.09
C GLY A 419 3.49 -24.68 -3.84
N LEU A 420 2.42 -24.35 -3.11
CA LEU A 420 1.10 -24.15 -3.70
C LEU A 420 1.05 -23.05 -4.77
N THR A 421 1.94 -22.06 -4.74
CA THR A 421 1.97 -21.00 -5.79
C THR A 421 2.34 -21.55 -7.16
N TYR A 422 3.07 -22.64 -7.23
CA TYR A 422 3.49 -23.30 -8.47
C TYR A 422 2.48 -24.33 -8.99
N GLU A 423 1.52 -24.74 -8.14
CA GLU A 423 0.46 -25.67 -8.52
C GLU A 423 -0.69 -24.93 -9.19
N LYS A 424 -1.20 -25.48 -10.32
CA LYS A 424 -2.34 -24.90 -11.04
C LYS A 424 -3.59 -24.77 -10.17
N GLU A 425 -3.81 -25.73 -9.28
CA GLU A 425 -4.96 -25.80 -8.38
C GLU A 425 -4.64 -25.31 -6.96
N GLY A 426 -3.41 -24.88 -6.71
CA GLY A 426 -2.97 -24.45 -5.39
C GLY A 426 -3.75 -23.25 -4.85
N ALA A 427 -4.11 -22.31 -5.74
CA ALA A 427 -4.95 -21.17 -5.37
C ALA A 427 -6.37 -21.60 -4.99
N GLU A 428 -6.97 -22.55 -5.70
CA GLU A 428 -8.29 -23.11 -5.34
C GLU A 428 -8.25 -23.79 -3.97
N ARG A 429 -7.20 -24.56 -3.71
CA ARG A 429 -7.01 -25.21 -2.42
C ARG A 429 -7.01 -24.21 -1.26
N VAL A 430 -6.31 -23.08 -1.39
CA VAL A 430 -6.32 -22.02 -0.36
C VAL A 430 -7.71 -21.40 -0.22
N ARG A 431 -8.44 -21.15 -1.31
CA ARG A 431 -9.82 -20.64 -1.28
C ARG A 431 -10.76 -21.60 -0.54
N GLU A 432 -10.67 -22.91 -0.81
CA GLU A 432 -11.49 -23.92 -0.14
C GLU A 432 -11.19 -24.01 1.37
N LEU A 433 -9.93 -23.90 1.79
CA LEU A 433 -9.58 -23.81 3.21
C LEU A 433 -10.21 -22.57 3.87
N ALA A 434 -10.17 -21.40 3.19
CA ALA A 434 -10.81 -20.19 3.69
C ALA A 434 -12.34 -20.31 3.75
N LYS A 435 -12.99 -20.85 2.72
CA LYS A 435 -14.44 -21.13 2.72
C LYS A 435 -14.84 -22.06 3.86
N LYS A 436 -14.06 -23.12 4.07
CA LYS A 436 -14.27 -24.06 5.17
C LYS A 436 -14.17 -23.36 6.52
N ALA A 437 -13.12 -22.56 6.74
CA ALA A 437 -12.93 -21.79 7.97
C ALA A 437 -14.04 -20.75 8.18
N ALA A 438 -14.52 -20.11 7.12
CA ALA A 438 -15.67 -19.20 7.19
C ALA A 438 -16.93 -19.91 7.70
N GLY A 439 -17.18 -21.13 7.20
CA GLY A 439 -18.30 -21.99 7.64
C GLY A 439 -18.26 -22.29 9.14
N GLU A 440 -17.09 -22.58 9.71
CA GLU A 440 -16.91 -22.91 11.13
C GLU A 440 -17.36 -21.79 12.09
N VAL A 441 -17.33 -20.54 11.63
CA VAL A 441 -17.69 -19.36 12.46
C VAL A 441 -18.92 -18.62 11.93
N GLY A 442 -19.64 -19.20 10.97
CA GLY A 442 -20.81 -18.57 10.35
C GLY A 442 -20.49 -17.26 9.61
N LEU A 443 -19.29 -17.11 9.10
CA LEU A 443 -18.92 -15.97 8.25
C LEU A 443 -19.47 -16.21 6.83
N LYS A 444 -20.35 -15.30 6.37
CA LYS A 444 -20.87 -15.39 5.02
C LYS A 444 -19.73 -15.17 4.01
N TRP A 445 -19.45 -16.21 3.24
CA TRP A 445 -18.49 -16.13 2.16
C TRP A 445 -19.08 -15.44 0.93
N GLY A 446 -18.32 -14.58 0.31
CA GLY A 446 -18.66 -13.91 -0.94
C GLY A 446 -17.41 -13.67 -1.76
N GLU A 447 -17.54 -13.78 -3.07
CA GLU A 447 -16.49 -13.48 -4.05
C GLU A 447 -16.97 -12.39 -5.00
N SER A 448 -16.04 -11.65 -5.60
CA SER A 448 -16.30 -10.59 -6.57
C SER A 448 -15.16 -10.55 -7.58
N ASN A 449 -15.46 -10.22 -8.83
CA ASN A 449 -14.46 -9.97 -9.87
C ASN A 449 -14.02 -8.49 -9.95
N ALA A 450 -14.51 -7.67 -9.02
CA ALA A 450 -14.13 -6.27 -8.91
C ALA A 450 -14.10 -5.82 -7.45
N LEU A 451 -13.26 -4.85 -7.16
CA LEU A 451 -13.26 -4.07 -5.92
C LEU A 451 -13.79 -2.68 -6.25
N VAL A 452 -14.87 -2.25 -5.59
CA VAL A 452 -15.45 -0.92 -5.75
C VAL A 452 -15.68 -0.30 -4.39
N LEU A 453 -15.02 0.82 -4.15
CA LEU A 453 -15.09 1.60 -2.91
C LEU A 453 -15.59 3.00 -3.19
N ARG A 454 -16.64 3.41 -2.48
CA ARG A 454 -17.07 4.82 -2.44
C ARG A 454 -16.36 5.55 -1.31
N ARG A 455 -15.82 6.74 -1.64
CA ARG A 455 -15.22 7.69 -0.68
C ARG A 455 -15.86 9.07 -0.91
N GLY A 456 -16.94 9.37 -0.19
CA GLY A 456 -17.73 10.58 -0.45
C GLY A 456 -18.30 10.60 -1.88
N PRO A 457 -17.98 11.62 -2.68
CA PRO A 457 -18.41 11.69 -4.08
C PRO A 457 -17.54 10.83 -5.03
N TYR A 458 -16.43 10.29 -4.54
CA TYR A 458 -15.52 9.50 -5.39
C TYR A 458 -15.90 8.02 -5.37
N VAL A 459 -15.78 7.38 -6.54
CA VAL A 459 -15.88 5.94 -6.71
C VAL A 459 -14.56 5.42 -7.26
N VAL A 460 -13.92 4.57 -6.47
CA VAL A 460 -12.65 3.92 -6.80
C VAL A 460 -12.94 2.49 -7.21
N ALA A 461 -12.54 2.09 -8.41
CA ALA A 461 -12.86 0.76 -8.92
C ALA A 461 -11.65 0.06 -9.56
N ALA A 462 -11.52 -1.23 -9.25
CA ALA A 462 -10.53 -2.13 -9.84
C ALA A 462 -11.22 -3.41 -10.31
N GLY A 463 -11.18 -3.68 -11.60
CA GLY A 463 -11.55 -4.99 -12.15
C GLY A 463 -10.37 -5.96 -12.01
N LEU A 464 -10.64 -7.16 -11.50
CA LEU A 464 -9.61 -8.17 -11.22
C LEU A 464 -9.40 -9.06 -12.43
N ASP A 465 -8.17 -9.10 -12.90
CA ASP A 465 -7.71 -10.11 -13.86
C ASP A 465 -7.37 -11.42 -13.14
N GLU A 466 -7.23 -12.51 -13.87
CA GLU A 466 -7.02 -13.85 -13.27
C GLU A 466 -8.06 -14.20 -12.20
N SER A 467 -9.26 -13.62 -12.30
CA SER A 467 -10.40 -13.89 -11.43
C SER A 467 -11.22 -15.10 -11.92
N ALA A 468 -12.49 -15.19 -11.52
CA ALA A 468 -13.34 -16.31 -11.97
C ALA A 468 -13.44 -16.34 -13.49
N PRO A 469 -13.34 -17.52 -14.14
CA PRO A 469 -13.69 -17.67 -15.55
C PRO A 469 -15.12 -17.17 -15.79
N ASP A 470 -15.39 -16.57 -16.95
CA ASP A 470 -16.71 -16.06 -17.36
C ASP A 470 -17.33 -14.98 -16.44
N ALA A 471 -16.54 -14.39 -15.56
CA ALA A 471 -17.00 -13.33 -14.69
C ALA A 471 -17.42 -12.09 -15.49
N GLN A 472 -18.67 -11.66 -15.31
CA GLN A 472 -19.18 -10.47 -15.99
C GLN A 472 -18.60 -9.21 -15.35
N PRO A 473 -18.30 -8.15 -16.13
CA PRO A 473 -17.89 -6.88 -15.60
C PRO A 473 -18.89 -6.33 -14.58
N ALA A 474 -18.38 -5.79 -13.46
CA ALA A 474 -19.23 -5.05 -12.53
C ALA A 474 -19.73 -3.77 -13.22
N LYS A 475 -21.05 -3.50 -13.10
CA LYS A 475 -21.67 -2.32 -13.72
C LYS A 475 -21.96 -1.26 -12.69
N LEU A 476 -21.43 -0.06 -12.91
CA LEU A 476 -21.73 1.13 -12.14
C LEU A 476 -22.71 1.99 -12.94
N ARG A 477 -23.88 2.26 -12.38
CA ARG A 477 -24.89 3.11 -13.00
C ARG A 477 -25.00 4.43 -12.24
N GLY A 478 -25.12 5.53 -12.98
CA GLY A 478 -25.15 6.88 -12.45
C GLY A 478 -24.37 7.81 -13.36
N ARG A 479 -24.40 9.11 -13.09
CA ARG A 479 -23.65 10.10 -13.87
C ARG A 479 -22.28 10.30 -13.24
N PHE A 480 -21.23 9.95 -13.96
CA PHE A 480 -19.86 10.04 -13.47
C PHE A 480 -18.98 10.92 -14.37
N LEU A 481 -17.98 11.57 -13.76
CA LEU A 481 -16.80 12.08 -14.46
C LEU A 481 -15.67 11.07 -14.26
N ASN A 482 -15.06 10.62 -15.34
CA ASN A 482 -13.88 9.76 -15.26
C ASN A 482 -12.63 10.64 -15.17
N LEU A 483 -11.91 10.56 -14.05
CA LEU A 483 -10.68 11.34 -13.82
C LEU A 483 -9.47 10.79 -14.57
N PHE A 484 -9.57 9.56 -15.11
CA PHE A 484 -8.54 8.95 -15.96
C PHE A 484 -8.77 9.25 -17.45
N THR A 485 -9.38 10.38 -17.75
CA THR A 485 -9.52 10.87 -19.12
C THR A 485 -9.11 12.34 -19.16
N GLY A 486 -8.30 12.69 -20.15
CA GLY A 486 -7.77 14.05 -20.29
C GLY A 486 -8.82 15.16 -20.57
N ASP A 487 -10.08 14.79 -20.77
CA ASP A 487 -11.19 15.73 -21.00
C ASP A 487 -12.24 15.70 -19.89
N LEU A 488 -12.04 14.90 -18.85
CA LEU A 488 -12.98 14.67 -17.75
C LEU A 488 -14.39 14.33 -18.29
N ALA A 489 -14.46 13.35 -19.19
CA ALA A 489 -15.69 12.98 -19.86
C ALA A 489 -16.79 12.52 -18.89
N ALA A 490 -18.02 12.99 -19.12
CA ALA A 490 -19.19 12.48 -18.40
C ALA A 490 -19.68 11.17 -19.02
N VAL A 491 -20.00 10.18 -18.18
CA VAL A 491 -20.50 8.87 -18.56
C VAL A 491 -21.67 8.44 -17.68
N ASN A 492 -22.67 7.74 -18.24
CA ASN A 492 -23.88 7.33 -17.51
C ASN A 492 -23.83 5.88 -17.00
N GLU A 493 -22.98 5.06 -17.57
CA GLU A 493 -22.73 3.68 -17.14
C GLU A 493 -21.25 3.37 -17.34
N VAL A 494 -20.67 2.66 -16.38
CA VAL A 494 -19.28 2.22 -16.45
C VAL A 494 -19.21 0.73 -16.20
N ALA A 495 -18.55 -0.01 -17.08
CA ALA A 495 -18.24 -1.43 -16.91
C ALA A 495 -16.81 -1.59 -16.37
N VAL A 496 -16.69 -2.18 -15.19
CA VAL A 496 -15.41 -2.47 -14.53
C VAL A 496 -15.02 -3.90 -14.91
N GLY A 497 -14.40 -4.05 -16.07
CA GLY A 497 -13.89 -5.33 -16.57
C GLY A 497 -12.50 -5.66 -16.03
N ALA A 498 -12.02 -6.87 -16.32
CA ALA A 498 -10.69 -7.33 -15.90
C ALA A 498 -9.58 -6.35 -16.30
N GLY A 499 -8.66 -6.08 -15.38
CA GLY A 499 -7.54 -5.16 -15.58
C GLY A 499 -7.91 -3.66 -15.61
N ARG A 500 -9.19 -3.29 -15.55
CA ARG A 500 -9.60 -1.87 -15.57
C ARG A 500 -9.41 -1.23 -14.20
N ARG A 501 -8.91 0.00 -14.23
CA ARG A 501 -8.72 0.87 -13.05
C ARG A 501 -9.49 2.15 -13.28
N MET A 502 -10.17 2.67 -12.25
CA MET A 502 -11.02 3.85 -12.38
C MET A 502 -11.03 4.68 -11.11
N LEU A 503 -10.98 5.98 -11.32
CA LEU A 503 -11.30 6.99 -10.31
C LEU A 503 -12.39 7.90 -10.90
N LEU A 504 -13.58 7.83 -10.32
CA LEU A 504 -14.76 8.52 -10.82
C LEU A 504 -15.26 9.54 -9.80
N VAL A 505 -15.82 10.64 -10.26
CA VAL A 505 -16.64 11.56 -9.45
C VAL A 505 -18.10 11.28 -9.76
N ASP A 506 -18.87 10.89 -8.76
CA ASP A 506 -20.31 10.66 -8.86
C ASP A 506 -21.06 12.00 -8.78
N LEU A 507 -21.60 12.46 -9.90
CA LEU A 507 -22.33 13.71 -10.00
C LEU A 507 -23.66 13.70 -9.26
N ASP A 508 -24.25 12.51 -9.06
CA ASP A 508 -25.52 12.35 -8.34
C ASP A 508 -25.30 12.37 -6.81
N ALA A 509 -24.05 12.10 -6.35
CA ALA A 509 -23.66 12.23 -4.95
C ALA A 509 -23.38 13.68 -4.53
N ILE A 510 -23.09 14.57 -5.50
CA ILE A 510 -22.88 16.01 -5.27
C ILE A 510 -24.23 16.71 -5.36
N LYS A 511 -25.00 16.67 -4.25
CA LYS A 511 -26.32 17.31 -4.18
C LYS A 511 -26.16 18.81 -3.99
N ASP A 512 -27.01 19.56 -4.68
CA ASP A 512 -27.39 20.96 -4.46
C ASP A 512 -26.31 22.06 -4.50
N ALA A 513 -25.03 21.75 -4.61
CA ALA A 513 -23.97 22.76 -4.70
C ALA A 513 -23.58 23.01 -6.16
N GLU A 514 -23.77 24.23 -6.63
CA GLU A 514 -23.10 24.70 -7.85
C GLU A 514 -21.63 25.04 -7.56
N GLY A 515 -20.79 24.90 -8.55
CA GLY A 515 -19.36 25.16 -8.44
C GLY A 515 -18.50 24.10 -9.10
N VAL A 516 -17.19 24.19 -8.92
CA VAL A 516 -16.22 23.26 -9.48
C VAL A 516 -16.37 21.89 -8.81
N VAL A 517 -16.46 20.84 -9.64
CA VAL A 517 -16.62 19.44 -9.19
C VAL A 517 -15.42 18.57 -9.54
N ALA A 518 -14.66 18.93 -10.56
CA ALA A 518 -13.39 18.31 -10.91
C ALA A 518 -12.54 19.31 -11.71
N ALA A 519 -11.23 19.29 -11.53
CA ALA A 519 -10.35 20.21 -12.24
C ALA A 519 -8.94 19.62 -12.41
N ALA A 520 -8.36 19.81 -13.58
CA ALA A 520 -6.94 19.57 -13.87
C ALA A 520 -6.10 20.81 -13.56
N CYS A 521 -6.34 21.40 -12.40
CA CYS A 521 -5.63 22.52 -11.80
C CYS A 521 -6.03 22.62 -10.33
N ARG A 522 -5.25 23.29 -9.52
CA ARG A 522 -5.67 23.65 -8.17
C ARG A 522 -6.70 24.78 -8.22
N VAL A 523 -7.82 24.61 -7.53
CA VAL A 523 -8.89 25.59 -7.45
C VAL A 523 -8.93 26.17 -6.04
N THR A 524 -8.83 27.49 -5.95
CA THR A 524 -8.86 28.23 -4.69
C THR A 524 -9.82 29.42 -4.80
N GLU A 525 -10.19 30.03 -3.67
CA GLU A 525 -11.01 31.24 -3.57
C GLU A 525 -12.36 31.14 -4.29
N GLN A 526 -12.95 29.93 -4.38
CA GLN A 526 -14.23 29.76 -5.06
C GLN A 526 -15.34 30.56 -4.38
N LYS A 527 -16.09 31.34 -5.18
CA LYS A 527 -17.29 32.09 -4.77
C LYS A 527 -18.41 31.83 -5.77
N VAL A 528 -19.56 31.45 -5.30
CA VAL A 528 -20.78 31.23 -6.07
C VAL A 528 -21.81 32.30 -5.68
N THR A 529 -22.22 33.14 -6.64
CA THR A 529 -23.22 34.20 -6.46
C THR A 529 -24.36 34.05 -7.45
N ALA A 530 -25.39 34.87 -7.34
CA ALA A 530 -26.48 34.90 -8.32
C ALA A 530 -25.99 35.30 -9.73
N GLU A 531 -24.94 36.12 -9.83
CA GLU A 531 -24.45 36.69 -11.09
C GLU A 531 -23.32 35.88 -11.71
N ALA A 532 -22.51 35.20 -10.89
CA ALA A 532 -21.32 34.48 -11.38
C ALA A 532 -20.77 33.43 -10.44
N ILE A 533 -20.01 32.50 -11.03
CA ILE A 533 -19.10 31.63 -10.29
C ILE A 533 -17.67 32.10 -10.56
N ARG A 534 -16.91 32.42 -9.52
CA ARG A 534 -15.52 32.89 -9.62
C ARG A 534 -14.60 31.99 -8.80
N PHE A 535 -13.40 31.75 -9.30
CA PHE A 535 -12.33 31.04 -8.59
C PHE A 535 -10.97 31.41 -9.16
N LYS A 536 -9.90 31.11 -8.41
CA LYS A 536 -8.53 31.14 -8.90
C LYS A 536 -8.11 29.73 -9.28
N ALA A 537 -7.50 29.57 -10.46
CA ALA A 537 -6.95 28.33 -10.97
C ALA A 537 -5.44 28.45 -11.12
N ASP A 538 -4.66 27.51 -10.60
CA ASP A 538 -3.23 27.40 -10.80
C ASP A 538 -2.81 25.95 -11.05
N GLY A 539 -1.82 25.75 -11.91
CA GLY A 539 -1.33 24.43 -12.31
C GLY A 539 0.07 24.51 -12.92
N VAL A 540 0.52 23.43 -13.53
CA VAL A 540 1.82 23.38 -14.19
C VAL A 540 1.80 24.33 -15.40
N GLU A 541 2.75 25.25 -15.45
CA GLU A 541 2.83 26.30 -16.50
C GLU A 541 2.80 25.68 -17.90
N GLY A 542 1.93 26.20 -18.76
CA GLY A 542 1.77 25.77 -20.15
C GLY A 542 1.04 24.44 -20.34
N SER A 543 0.65 23.75 -19.25
CA SER A 543 -0.13 22.52 -19.33
C SER A 543 -1.61 22.82 -19.60
N HIS A 544 -2.36 21.77 -19.98
CA HIS A 544 -3.77 21.91 -20.34
C HIS A 544 -4.68 21.76 -19.12
N ALA A 545 -5.39 22.84 -18.75
CA ALA A 545 -6.43 22.83 -17.75
C ALA A 545 -7.78 22.38 -18.35
N VAL A 546 -8.46 21.47 -17.67
CA VAL A 546 -9.86 21.13 -17.88
C VAL A 546 -10.59 21.28 -16.56
N VAL A 547 -11.65 22.07 -16.53
CA VAL A 547 -12.45 22.30 -15.32
C VAL A 547 -13.91 21.95 -15.58
N ARG A 548 -14.50 21.14 -14.69
CA ARG A 548 -15.92 20.77 -14.71
C ARG A 548 -16.65 21.53 -13.61
N VAL A 549 -17.66 22.29 -14.02
CA VAL A 549 -18.46 23.12 -13.12
C VAL A 549 -19.92 22.71 -13.19
N LYS A 550 -20.51 22.38 -12.04
CA LYS A 550 -21.96 22.15 -11.93
C LYS A 550 -22.69 23.48 -11.87
N MET A 551 -23.66 23.69 -12.73
CA MET A 551 -24.51 24.90 -12.76
C MET A 551 -25.85 24.61 -13.45
N ALA A 552 -26.91 25.29 -13.01
CA ALA A 552 -28.27 25.01 -13.45
C ALA A 552 -28.56 25.41 -14.90
N LYS A 553 -27.87 26.44 -15.43
CA LYS A 553 -28.07 26.99 -16.78
C LYS A 553 -26.73 27.21 -17.47
N PRO A 554 -26.67 27.20 -18.80
CA PRO A 554 -25.46 27.56 -19.53
C PRO A 554 -25.01 28.97 -19.18
N PRO A 555 -23.68 29.26 -19.13
CA PRO A 555 -23.18 30.58 -18.86
C PRO A 555 -23.44 31.53 -20.03
N ALA A 556 -23.56 32.83 -19.73
CA ALA A 556 -23.58 33.88 -20.76
C ALA A 556 -22.19 34.13 -21.32
N ALA A 557 -21.15 34.00 -20.48
CA ALA A 557 -19.75 34.18 -20.88
C ALA A 557 -18.82 33.49 -19.88
N VAL A 558 -17.64 33.10 -20.33
CA VAL A 558 -16.55 32.54 -19.49
C VAL A 558 -15.30 33.38 -19.73
N LYS A 559 -14.70 33.92 -18.65
CA LYS A 559 -13.44 34.66 -18.71
C LYS A 559 -12.34 33.93 -17.95
N VAL A 560 -11.12 33.99 -18.49
CA VAL A 560 -9.89 33.51 -17.85
C VAL A 560 -8.88 34.66 -17.89
N GLY A 561 -8.51 35.20 -16.73
CA GLY A 561 -7.82 36.45 -16.63
C GLY A 561 -8.68 37.60 -17.19
N ASP A 562 -8.10 38.42 -18.04
CA ASP A 562 -8.79 39.53 -18.71
C ASP A 562 -9.50 39.12 -20.02
N ALA A 563 -9.25 37.90 -20.52
CA ALA A 563 -9.75 37.42 -21.81
C ALA A 563 -11.07 36.64 -21.66
N GLU A 564 -12.02 36.91 -22.54
CA GLU A 564 -13.20 36.05 -22.71
C GLU A 564 -12.83 34.85 -23.56
N LEU A 565 -13.20 33.64 -23.10
CA LEU A 565 -12.93 32.41 -23.81
C LEU A 565 -13.81 32.29 -25.06
N PRO A 566 -13.22 31.84 -26.18
CA PRO A 566 -14.01 31.55 -27.39
C PRO A 566 -14.95 30.35 -27.18
N ALA A 567 -16.01 30.29 -27.97
CA ALA A 567 -17.08 29.28 -27.80
C ALA A 567 -16.59 27.84 -27.88
N GLU A 568 -15.51 27.55 -28.62
CA GLU A 568 -14.89 26.24 -28.73
C GLU A 568 -14.10 25.83 -27.49
N ALA A 569 -13.75 26.76 -26.61
CA ALA A 569 -12.99 26.50 -25.39
C ALA A 569 -13.87 26.00 -24.23
N TRP A 570 -15.18 26.05 -24.38
CA TRP A 570 -16.10 25.51 -23.37
C TRP A 570 -17.34 24.87 -23.99
N ASP A 571 -17.97 23.99 -23.29
CA ASP A 571 -19.25 23.37 -23.64
C ASP A 571 -20.11 23.15 -22.38
N TYR A 572 -21.44 23.14 -22.59
CA TYR A 572 -22.40 22.91 -21.51
C TYR A 572 -23.40 21.85 -21.93
N ALA A 573 -23.55 20.82 -21.09
CA ALA A 573 -24.54 19.77 -21.27
C ALA A 573 -25.02 19.25 -19.91
N GLU A 574 -26.30 18.98 -19.77
CA GLU A 574 -26.91 18.30 -18.61
C GLU A 574 -26.53 18.91 -17.23
N GLY A 575 -26.47 20.23 -17.13
CA GLY A 575 -26.12 20.91 -15.89
C GLY A 575 -24.62 20.97 -15.58
N MET A 576 -23.79 20.60 -16.55
CA MET A 576 -22.33 20.57 -16.41
C MET A 576 -21.66 21.43 -17.49
N LEU A 577 -20.93 22.44 -17.04
CA LEU A 577 -20.02 23.21 -17.88
C LEU A 577 -18.65 22.53 -17.87
N ARG A 578 -18.00 22.47 -19.04
CA ARG A 578 -16.59 22.10 -19.19
C ARG A 578 -15.85 23.28 -19.80
N ILE A 579 -14.75 23.68 -19.16
CA ILE A 579 -13.91 24.79 -19.58
C ILE A 579 -12.51 24.25 -19.87
N ARG A 580 -11.86 24.75 -20.90
CA ARG A 580 -10.49 24.42 -21.30
C ARG A 580 -9.68 25.70 -21.45
N PHE A 581 -8.50 25.73 -20.84
CA PHE A 581 -7.54 26.83 -20.96
C PHE A 581 -6.12 26.34 -20.66
N GLU A 582 -5.13 27.22 -20.77
CA GLU A 582 -3.76 26.92 -20.40
C GLU A 582 -3.50 27.28 -18.94
N ASN A 583 -2.92 26.35 -18.19
CA ASN A 583 -2.54 26.58 -16.79
C ASN A 583 -1.44 27.63 -16.67
N LYS A 584 -1.53 28.43 -15.60
CA LYS A 584 -0.48 29.35 -15.16
C LYS A 584 -0.03 28.99 -13.75
N ALA A 585 1.29 28.94 -13.53
CA ALA A 585 1.88 28.60 -12.23
C ALA A 585 1.57 29.65 -11.16
N GLU A 586 1.53 30.94 -11.54
CA GLU A 586 1.14 32.05 -10.67
C GLU A 586 -0.36 32.11 -10.39
N GLY A 587 -1.12 31.34 -11.16
CA GLY A 587 -2.56 31.26 -11.11
C GLY A 587 -3.27 32.37 -11.88
N VAL A 588 -4.48 32.04 -12.32
CA VAL A 588 -5.35 32.94 -13.10
C VAL A 588 -6.76 32.96 -12.53
N GLY A 589 -7.41 34.12 -12.52
CA GLY A 589 -8.82 34.26 -12.16
C GLY A 589 -9.74 33.70 -13.24
N VAL A 590 -10.73 32.90 -12.84
CA VAL A 590 -11.80 32.42 -13.73
C VAL A 590 -13.12 32.98 -13.28
N GLU A 591 -13.86 33.61 -14.22
CA GLU A 591 -15.21 34.14 -14.01
C GLU A 591 -16.18 33.50 -15.01
N ILE A 592 -17.22 32.88 -14.48
CA ILE A 592 -18.32 32.27 -15.25
C ILE A 592 -19.57 33.12 -15.00
N ARG A 593 -20.01 33.91 -15.97
CA ARG A 593 -21.19 34.78 -15.86
C ARG A 593 -22.45 33.98 -16.17
N ARG A 594 -23.49 34.25 -15.41
CA ARG A 594 -24.81 33.61 -15.59
C ARG A 594 -25.67 34.31 -16.60
#